data_6aa9f31dde5d5c77c741ff35fa0aa8ef
#
_entry.id   6aa9f31dde5d5c77c741ff35fa0aa8ef
#
_cell.length_a   1.000
_cell.length_b   1.000
_cell.length_c   1.000
_cell.angle_alpha   90.00
_cell.angle_beta   90.00
_cell.angle_gamma   90.00
#
_symmetry.space_group_name_H-M   'P 1'
#
loop_
_entity.id
_entity.type
_entity.pdbx_description
1 polymer ?
#
loop_
_entity_poly.entity_id
_entity_poly.type
_entity_poly.pdbx_seq_one_letter_code
_entity_poly.pdbx_strand_id
1 'polypeptide(L)'
;MKKKYKINLHILEACNFKCRQCFSKFGTKKLLSVKDWEKIVDNCIAGADVAEFIIAGGEPMLYPGLAELVQYIRDKGVKVSLITNGSLMDEEWIKSYAGMYETIGFSVDSINDETNRKIGRCDRNGKAIPAGRIVELCGLIRKYAPECRIKINTVVSALNKDEVMSAFIDEITADRWKILRMKPFQYGSSSNLDIQVSDEEFEECVERNREKNKEKMEKQEEKEAEKEVRAGAKAGIETARREIVVEPDMKASYVLIDSNGCLLDNAVDEMTPVAVCDCLKEAFAEGLRRLTLDREKYEARYN
;
A
#
# COMPACT_ATOMS: atom_id res chain seq x y z
N MET A 1 5.75 5.23 26.72
CA MET A 1 5.99 4.15 25.75
C MET A 1 7.01 4.63 24.73
N LYS A 2 8.02 3.83 24.35
CA LYS A 2 8.94 4.17 23.26
C LYS A 2 8.13 4.30 21.95
N LYS A 3 8.45 5.33 21.17
CA LYS A 3 7.77 5.57 19.89
C LYS A 3 8.21 4.54 18.87
N LYS A 4 7.28 3.70 18.40
CA LYS A 4 7.55 2.69 17.36
C LYS A 4 7.43 3.29 15.96
N TYR A 5 8.33 2.90 15.06
CA TYR A 5 8.34 3.36 13.68
C TYR A 5 7.94 2.25 12.70
N LYS A 6 7.12 2.60 11.72
CA LYS A 6 6.92 1.83 10.49
C LYS A 6 7.66 2.54 9.36
N ILE A 7 8.59 1.85 8.72
CA ILE A 7 9.50 2.42 7.73
C ILE A 7 9.18 1.85 6.36
N ASN A 8 8.94 2.72 5.38
CA ASN A 8 8.71 2.32 4.00
C ASN A 8 10.06 2.20 3.28
N LEU A 9 10.34 1.02 2.74
CA LEU A 9 11.53 0.75 1.92
C LEU A 9 11.10 0.65 0.45
N HIS A 10 11.45 1.65 -0.35
CA HIS A 10 11.27 1.61 -1.80
C HIS A 10 12.49 0.96 -2.42
N ILE A 11 12.51 -0.38 -2.45
CA ILE A 11 13.72 -1.17 -2.75
C ILE A 11 14.21 -1.10 -4.20
N LEU A 12 13.37 -0.61 -5.12
CA LEU A 12 13.69 -0.36 -6.53
C LEU A 12 12.67 0.61 -7.15
N GLU A 13 13.04 1.25 -8.27
CA GLU A 13 12.09 2.03 -9.08
C GLU A 13 11.55 1.26 -10.29
N ALA A 14 12.20 0.17 -10.68
CA ALA A 14 11.74 -0.64 -11.79
C ALA A 14 10.32 -1.17 -11.53
N CYS A 15 9.44 -1.00 -12.51
CA CYS A 15 8.08 -1.51 -12.46
C CYS A 15 7.69 -2.02 -13.85
N ASN A 16 6.92 -3.09 -13.89
CA ASN A 16 6.36 -3.61 -15.13
C ASN A 16 5.10 -2.87 -15.58
N PHE A 17 4.57 -1.94 -14.76
CA PHE A 17 3.49 -1.02 -15.09
C PHE A 17 3.99 0.42 -15.24
N LYS A 18 3.20 1.28 -15.88
CA LYS A 18 3.51 2.70 -16.10
C LYS A 18 2.35 3.60 -15.69
N CYS A 19 1.86 3.44 -14.46
CA CYS A 19 0.76 4.21 -13.93
C CYS A 19 1.07 5.71 -13.99
N ARG A 20 0.14 6.51 -14.54
CA ARG A 20 0.26 7.96 -14.72
C ARG A 20 0.30 8.71 -13.38
N GLN A 21 -0.37 8.18 -12.38
CA GLN A 21 -0.45 8.72 -11.01
C GLN A 21 0.63 8.19 -10.05
N CYS A 22 1.63 7.46 -10.56
CA CYS A 22 2.66 6.87 -9.71
C CYS A 22 3.58 7.94 -9.12
N PHE A 23 3.64 8.04 -7.79
CA PHE A 23 4.54 8.94 -7.07
C PHE A 23 5.94 8.34 -6.82
N SER A 24 6.10 7.03 -6.95
CA SER A 24 7.35 6.32 -6.68
C SER A 24 8.34 6.43 -7.84
N LYS A 25 8.71 7.68 -8.21
CA LYS A 25 9.66 7.98 -9.29
C LYS A 25 10.67 9.01 -8.79
N PHE A 26 11.70 8.54 -8.10
CA PHE A 26 12.71 9.41 -7.49
C PHE A 26 13.93 9.66 -8.39
N GLY A 27 13.90 9.16 -9.64
CA GLY A 27 14.93 9.39 -10.65
C GLY A 27 16.19 8.57 -10.47
N THR A 28 16.14 7.46 -9.72
CA THR A 28 17.28 6.58 -9.52
C THR A 28 17.31 5.43 -10.53
N LYS A 29 18.51 5.07 -10.96
CA LYS A 29 18.76 3.88 -11.78
C LYS A 29 19.57 2.82 -11.03
N LYS A 30 19.97 3.11 -9.78
CA LYS A 30 20.78 2.21 -8.97
C LYS A 30 19.90 1.12 -8.38
N LEU A 31 20.36 -0.12 -8.43
CA LEU A 31 19.80 -1.24 -7.70
C LEU A 31 20.75 -1.59 -6.57
N LEU A 32 20.36 -1.36 -5.34
CA LEU A 32 21.11 -1.78 -4.16
C LEU A 32 21.10 -3.29 -4.04
N SER A 33 22.23 -3.86 -3.59
CA SER A 33 22.30 -5.28 -3.28
C SER A 33 21.52 -5.64 -2.02
N VAL A 34 21.21 -6.91 -1.81
CA VAL A 34 20.61 -7.38 -0.55
C VAL A 34 21.47 -6.98 0.64
N LYS A 35 22.79 -7.10 0.53
CA LYS A 35 23.75 -6.70 1.58
C LYS A 35 23.70 -5.20 1.91
N ASP A 36 23.42 -4.34 0.94
CA ASP A 36 23.24 -2.92 1.21
C ASP A 36 21.90 -2.68 1.97
N TRP A 37 20.84 -3.36 1.57
CA TRP A 37 19.56 -3.30 2.29
C TRP A 37 19.65 -3.87 3.71
N GLU A 38 20.38 -4.96 3.92
CA GLU A 38 20.65 -5.50 5.26
C GLU A 38 21.34 -4.45 6.16
N LYS A 39 22.35 -3.73 5.65
CA LYS A 39 23.01 -2.64 6.38
C LYS A 39 22.05 -1.50 6.72
N ILE A 40 21.16 -1.12 5.78
CA ILE A 40 20.13 -0.10 6.01
C ILE A 40 19.17 -0.56 7.09
N VAL A 41 18.70 -1.80 7.04
CA VAL A 41 17.82 -2.40 8.06
C VAL A 41 18.48 -2.37 9.44
N ASP A 42 19.73 -2.81 9.55
CA ASP A 42 20.48 -2.79 10.80
C ASP A 42 20.66 -1.36 11.34
N ASN A 43 20.98 -0.40 10.48
CA ASN A 43 21.10 1.00 10.83
C ASN A 43 19.77 1.58 11.35
N CYS A 44 18.65 1.23 10.71
CA CYS A 44 17.31 1.65 11.16
C CYS A 44 16.98 1.08 12.56
N ILE A 45 17.24 -0.22 12.76
CA ILE A 45 16.97 -0.90 14.05
C ILE A 45 17.87 -0.35 15.15
N ALA A 46 19.13 -0.04 14.86
CA ALA A 46 20.04 0.58 15.82
C ALA A 46 19.63 2.02 16.18
N GLY A 47 19.05 2.76 15.21
CA GLY A 47 18.70 4.17 15.36
C GLY A 47 17.29 4.44 15.90
N ALA A 48 16.38 3.45 15.89
CA ALA A 48 14.98 3.62 16.27
C ALA A 48 14.32 2.31 16.76
N ASP A 49 13.21 2.43 17.50
CA ASP A 49 12.33 1.29 17.80
C ASP A 49 11.45 1.02 16.56
N VAL A 50 11.88 0.10 15.68
CA VAL A 50 11.20 -0.22 14.43
C VAL A 50 10.18 -1.33 14.68
N ALA A 51 8.90 -1.05 14.44
CA ALA A 51 7.81 -2.03 14.55
C ALA A 51 7.66 -2.86 13.26
N GLU A 52 7.86 -2.23 12.10
CA GLU A 52 7.54 -2.84 10.82
C GLU A 52 8.32 -2.17 9.68
N PHE A 53 8.80 -2.97 8.74
CA PHE A 53 9.24 -2.49 7.44
C PHE A 53 8.16 -2.78 6.40
N ILE A 54 7.81 -1.77 5.60
CA ILE A 54 6.83 -1.86 4.51
C ILE A 54 7.62 -1.81 3.20
N ILE A 55 7.74 -2.95 2.56
CA ILE A 55 8.46 -3.07 1.29
C ILE A 55 7.56 -2.61 0.16
N ALA A 56 8.04 -1.64 -0.59
CA ALA A 56 7.39 -1.02 -1.73
C ALA A 56 8.44 -0.63 -2.79
N GLY A 57 8.08 0.27 -3.71
CA GLY A 57 8.98 0.79 -4.72
C GLY A 57 8.28 0.97 -6.06
N GLY A 58 8.91 0.55 -7.16
CA GLY A 58 8.24 0.29 -8.42
C GLY A 58 7.35 -0.94 -8.28
N GLU A 59 7.83 -2.13 -8.67
CA GLU A 59 7.20 -3.40 -8.31
C GLU A 59 8.20 -4.27 -7.53
N PRO A 60 8.01 -4.43 -6.21
CA PRO A 60 8.98 -5.13 -5.35
C PRO A 60 9.25 -6.57 -5.78
N MET A 61 8.28 -7.25 -6.36
CA MET A 61 8.44 -8.64 -6.82
C MET A 61 9.40 -8.77 -8.02
N LEU A 62 9.82 -7.66 -8.62
CA LEU A 62 10.92 -7.62 -9.61
C LEU A 62 12.32 -7.62 -8.95
N TYR A 63 12.41 -7.41 -7.62
CA TYR A 63 13.69 -7.40 -6.93
C TYR A 63 14.17 -8.84 -6.68
N PRO A 64 15.30 -9.28 -7.27
CA PRO A 64 15.72 -10.68 -7.18
C PRO A 64 15.99 -11.18 -5.76
N GLY A 65 16.38 -10.25 -4.86
CA GLY A 65 16.69 -10.55 -3.46
C GLY A 65 15.53 -10.34 -2.49
N LEU A 66 14.28 -10.22 -2.97
CA LEU A 66 13.13 -9.90 -2.12
C LEU A 66 12.96 -10.90 -0.97
N ALA A 67 12.96 -12.21 -1.26
CA ALA A 67 12.77 -13.25 -0.25
C ALA A 67 13.90 -13.26 0.79
N GLU A 68 15.15 -13.07 0.36
CA GLU A 68 16.32 -13.01 1.24
C GLU A 68 16.23 -11.79 2.18
N LEU A 69 15.90 -10.61 1.65
CA LEU A 69 15.72 -9.39 2.45
C LEU A 69 14.58 -9.55 3.47
N VAL A 70 13.45 -10.10 3.06
CA VAL A 70 12.30 -10.34 3.95
C VAL A 70 12.69 -11.29 5.08
N GLN A 71 13.37 -12.39 4.76
CA GLN A 71 13.85 -13.35 5.77
C GLN A 71 14.81 -12.66 6.74
N TYR A 72 15.76 -11.86 6.24
CA TYR A 72 16.70 -11.11 7.07
C TYR A 72 16.01 -10.19 8.08
N ILE A 73 15.02 -9.43 7.64
CA ILE A 73 14.24 -8.53 8.51
C ILE A 73 13.49 -9.34 9.60
N ARG A 74 12.87 -10.45 9.20
CA ARG A 74 12.14 -11.32 10.13
C ARG A 74 13.04 -11.96 11.18
N ASP A 75 14.25 -12.34 10.80
CA ASP A 75 15.25 -12.91 11.74
C ASP A 75 15.69 -11.88 12.80
N LYS A 76 15.54 -10.57 12.53
CA LYS A 76 15.70 -9.49 13.51
C LYS A 76 14.47 -9.30 14.42
N GLY A 77 13.41 -10.08 14.24
CA GLY A 77 12.17 -9.98 15.01
C GLY A 77 11.27 -8.79 14.63
N VAL A 78 11.49 -8.18 13.44
CA VAL A 78 10.70 -7.05 12.96
C VAL A 78 9.67 -7.53 11.94
N LYS A 79 8.45 -6.97 11.98
CA LYS A 79 7.38 -7.28 11.04
C LYS A 79 7.69 -6.74 9.65
N VAL A 80 7.18 -7.42 8.62
CA VAL A 80 7.33 -7.02 7.22
C VAL A 80 5.98 -6.99 6.54
N SER A 81 5.71 -5.95 5.76
CA SER A 81 4.56 -5.86 4.86
C SER A 81 5.04 -5.62 3.43
N LEU A 82 4.23 -6.04 2.46
CA LEU A 82 4.49 -5.88 1.03
C LEU A 82 3.40 -5.02 0.39
N ILE A 83 3.78 -4.07 -0.47
CA ILE A 83 2.87 -3.35 -1.36
C ILE A 83 3.23 -3.71 -2.80
N THR A 84 2.32 -4.34 -3.52
CA THR A 84 2.54 -4.85 -4.88
C THR A 84 1.38 -4.52 -5.81
N ASN A 85 1.62 -4.56 -7.11
CA ASN A 85 0.56 -4.54 -8.11
C ASN A 85 -0.10 -5.92 -8.31
N GLY A 86 0.51 -7.00 -7.77
CA GLY A 86 0.00 -8.37 -7.81
C GLY A 86 0.24 -9.13 -9.12
N SER A 87 0.82 -8.49 -10.14
CA SER A 87 0.95 -9.09 -11.49
C SER A 87 1.90 -10.28 -11.57
N LEU A 88 2.84 -10.37 -10.64
CA LEU A 88 3.85 -11.42 -10.59
C LEU A 88 3.55 -12.47 -9.51
N MET A 89 2.44 -12.30 -8.79
CA MET A 89 2.04 -13.21 -7.72
C MET A 89 1.25 -14.39 -8.30
N ASP A 90 1.60 -15.59 -7.88
CA ASP A 90 0.90 -16.84 -8.20
C ASP A 90 0.68 -17.69 -6.94
N GLU A 91 0.00 -18.83 -7.09
CA GLU A 91 -0.30 -19.73 -5.99
C GLU A 91 0.96 -20.33 -5.36
N GLU A 92 2.00 -20.62 -6.14
CA GLU A 92 3.25 -21.20 -5.65
C GLU A 92 4.02 -20.18 -4.80
N TRP A 93 4.08 -18.92 -5.26
CA TRP A 93 4.67 -17.83 -4.49
C TRP A 93 3.91 -17.61 -3.17
N ILE A 94 2.57 -17.60 -3.22
CA ILE A 94 1.73 -17.42 -2.02
C ILE A 94 1.97 -18.53 -1.00
N LYS A 95 2.00 -19.78 -1.42
CA LYS A 95 2.30 -20.94 -0.55
C LYS A 95 3.66 -20.80 0.13
N SER A 96 4.65 -20.31 -0.61
CA SER A 96 6.03 -20.25 -0.14
C SER A 96 6.32 -19.05 0.75
N TYR A 97 5.69 -17.90 0.47
CA TYR A 97 6.15 -16.63 1.03
C TYR A 97 5.08 -15.78 1.72
N ALA A 98 3.78 -15.97 1.43
CA ALA A 98 2.75 -15.06 1.98
C ALA A 98 2.73 -15.05 3.52
N GLY A 99 3.00 -16.19 4.16
CA GLY A 99 3.10 -16.30 5.64
C GLY A 99 4.27 -15.54 6.27
N MET A 100 5.18 -15.01 5.45
CA MET A 100 6.29 -14.16 5.93
C MET A 100 5.86 -12.71 6.16
N TYR A 101 4.69 -12.30 5.68
CA TYR A 101 4.23 -10.92 5.72
C TYR A 101 3.12 -10.72 6.76
N GLU A 102 3.19 -9.61 7.49
CA GLU A 102 2.11 -9.12 8.36
C GLU A 102 0.91 -8.66 7.52
N THR A 103 1.21 -7.98 6.40
CA THR A 103 0.20 -7.47 5.47
C THR A 103 0.70 -7.58 4.03
N ILE A 104 -0.15 -8.06 3.13
CA ILE A 104 0.04 -7.91 1.69
C ILE A 104 -0.97 -6.88 1.19
N GLY A 105 -0.46 -5.76 0.67
CA GLY A 105 -1.25 -4.67 0.12
C GLY A 105 -1.25 -4.71 -1.40
N PHE A 106 -2.43 -4.87 -2.01
CA PHE A 106 -2.59 -4.75 -3.44
C PHE A 106 -2.91 -3.32 -3.85
N SER A 107 -2.27 -2.85 -4.91
CA SER A 107 -2.63 -1.59 -5.55
C SER A 107 -3.70 -1.85 -6.60
N VAL A 108 -4.94 -1.41 -6.34
CA VAL A 108 -6.10 -1.59 -7.22
C VAL A 108 -6.82 -0.25 -7.36
N ASP A 109 -6.66 0.41 -8.51
CA ASP A 109 -7.25 1.74 -8.73
C ASP A 109 -8.62 1.66 -9.38
N SER A 110 -8.91 0.58 -10.12
CA SER A 110 -10.18 0.35 -10.81
C SER A 110 -10.47 -1.14 -10.93
N ILE A 111 -11.75 -1.49 -10.93
CA ILE A 111 -12.23 -2.84 -11.29
C ILE A 111 -12.51 -2.99 -12.80
N ASN A 112 -12.34 -1.91 -13.55
CA ASN A 112 -12.56 -1.86 -14.98
C ASN A 112 -11.22 -1.87 -15.73
N ASP A 113 -11.01 -2.85 -16.62
CA ASP A 113 -9.77 -3.02 -17.37
C ASP A 113 -9.48 -1.82 -18.30
N GLU A 114 -10.50 -1.18 -18.86
CA GLU A 114 -10.32 -0.01 -19.73
C GLU A 114 -9.83 1.20 -18.92
N THR A 115 -10.43 1.44 -17.75
CA THR A 115 -9.98 2.47 -16.82
C THR A 115 -8.54 2.20 -16.38
N ASN A 116 -8.19 0.96 -16.03
CA ASN A 116 -6.82 0.58 -15.68
C ASN A 116 -5.83 0.85 -16.81
N ARG A 117 -6.20 0.60 -18.09
CA ARG A 117 -5.36 0.96 -19.25
C ARG A 117 -5.18 2.47 -19.40
N LYS A 118 -6.24 3.25 -19.22
CA LYS A 118 -6.18 4.74 -19.28
C LYS A 118 -5.29 5.30 -18.15
N ILE A 119 -5.37 4.72 -16.96
CA ILE A 119 -4.50 5.03 -15.83
C ILE A 119 -3.04 4.62 -16.09
N GLY A 120 -2.81 3.66 -17.00
CA GLY A 120 -1.50 3.04 -17.23
C GLY A 120 -1.17 1.91 -16.23
N ARG A 121 -2.19 1.42 -15.49
CA ARG A 121 -2.07 0.25 -14.61
C ARG A 121 -2.18 -1.04 -15.43
N CYS A 122 -1.24 -1.19 -16.33
CA CYS A 122 -1.13 -2.31 -17.25
C CYS A 122 0.33 -2.52 -17.65
N ASP A 123 0.63 -3.69 -18.20
CA ASP A 123 1.94 -3.99 -18.75
C ASP A 123 2.19 -3.24 -20.07
N ARG A 124 3.38 -3.42 -20.65
CA ARG A 124 3.78 -2.80 -21.93
C ARG A 124 2.89 -3.19 -23.12
N ASN A 125 2.13 -4.29 -23.00
CA ASN A 125 1.21 -4.77 -24.02
C ASN A 125 -0.24 -4.30 -23.77
N GLY A 126 -0.47 -3.45 -22.76
CA GLY A 126 -1.78 -2.96 -22.35
C GLY A 126 -2.62 -3.98 -21.58
N LYS A 127 -2.01 -5.07 -21.08
CA LYS A 127 -2.71 -6.07 -20.28
C LYS A 127 -2.79 -5.59 -18.83
N ALA A 128 -3.99 -5.21 -18.40
CA ALA A 128 -4.32 -4.95 -17.00
C ALA A 128 -4.48 -6.26 -16.22
N ILE A 129 -4.45 -6.18 -14.88
CA ILE A 129 -4.82 -7.31 -14.03
C ILE A 129 -6.34 -7.25 -13.87
N PRO A 130 -7.09 -8.28 -14.30
CA PRO A 130 -8.52 -8.33 -14.06
C PRO A 130 -8.86 -8.35 -12.57
N ALA A 131 -9.95 -7.69 -12.17
CA ALA A 131 -10.41 -7.68 -10.78
C ALA A 131 -10.58 -9.10 -10.21
N GLY A 132 -11.11 -10.04 -10.99
CA GLY A 132 -11.24 -11.45 -10.60
C GLY A 132 -9.91 -12.13 -10.26
N ARG A 133 -8.80 -11.69 -10.89
CA ARG A 133 -7.47 -12.22 -10.51
C ARG A 133 -7.04 -11.77 -9.13
N ILE A 134 -7.37 -10.53 -8.74
CA ILE A 134 -7.10 -10.06 -7.37
C ILE A 134 -7.96 -10.82 -6.36
N VAL A 135 -9.23 -11.09 -6.68
CA VAL A 135 -10.11 -11.94 -5.85
C VAL A 135 -9.48 -13.31 -5.64
N GLU A 136 -9.03 -13.95 -6.70
CA GLU A 136 -8.35 -15.26 -6.65
C GLU A 136 -7.11 -15.22 -5.74
N LEU A 137 -6.22 -14.23 -5.94
CA LEU A 137 -5.00 -14.08 -5.13
C LEU A 137 -5.32 -13.87 -3.65
N CYS A 138 -6.31 -13.04 -3.33
CA CYS A 138 -6.76 -12.82 -1.95
C CYS A 138 -7.32 -14.11 -1.33
N GLY A 139 -8.11 -14.88 -2.09
CA GLY A 139 -8.61 -16.20 -1.66
C GLY A 139 -7.47 -17.18 -1.36
N LEU A 140 -6.43 -17.21 -2.20
CA LEU A 140 -5.26 -18.04 -1.97
C LEU A 140 -4.46 -17.60 -0.74
N ILE A 141 -4.32 -16.29 -0.48
CA ILE A 141 -3.67 -15.77 0.73
C ILE A 141 -4.46 -16.21 1.96
N ARG A 142 -5.80 -16.05 1.97
CA ARG A 142 -6.65 -16.53 3.09
C ARG A 142 -6.49 -18.02 3.34
N LYS A 143 -6.32 -18.81 2.28
CA LYS A 143 -6.15 -20.26 2.37
C LYS A 143 -4.80 -20.68 2.94
N TYR A 144 -3.70 -20.07 2.47
CA TYR A 144 -2.35 -20.53 2.77
C TYR A 144 -1.62 -19.70 3.85
N ALA A 145 -2.06 -18.47 4.08
CA ALA A 145 -1.51 -17.55 5.07
C ALA A 145 -2.62 -16.78 5.79
N PRO A 146 -3.52 -17.45 6.56
CA PRO A 146 -4.72 -16.84 7.15
C PRO A 146 -4.41 -15.68 8.10
N GLU A 147 -3.25 -15.65 8.73
CA GLU A 147 -2.81 -14.56 9.60
C GLU A 147 -2.31 -13.31 8.83
N CYS A 148 -2.02 -13.45 7.53
CA CYS A 148 -1.60 -12.34 6.69
C CYS A 148 -2.79 -11.43 6.38
N ARG A 149 -2.69 -10.16 6.76
CA ARG A 149 -3.73 -9.17 6.49
C ARG A 149 -3.71 -8.77 5.01
N ILE A 150 -4.90 -8.55 4.46
CA ILE A 150 -5.08 -8.07 3.09
C ILE A 150 -5.44 -6.60 3.12
N LYS A 151 -4.66 -5.79 2.42
CA LYS A 151 -4.89 -4.36 2.27
C LYS A 151 -5.10 -4.02 0.80
N ILE A 152 -6.05 -3.12 0.52
CA ILE A 152 -6.19 -2.52 -0.82
C ILE A 152 -5.81 -1.04 -0.74
N ASN A 153 -5.01 -0.58 -1.70
CA ASN A 153 -4.71 0.81 -1.92
C ASN A 153 -5.34 1.24 -3.25
N THR A 154 -6.19 2.25 -3.21
CA THR A 154 -6.84 2.84 -4.39
C THR A 154 -6.44 4.30 -4.49
N VAL A 155 -5.79 4.69 -5.58
CA VAL A 155 -5.50 6.08 -5.88
C VAL A 155 -6.61 6.63 -6.76
N VAL A 156 -7.31 7.65 -6.26
CA VAL A 156 -8.42 8.32 -6.97
C VAL A 156 -7.88 9.41 -7.87
N SER A 157 -8.30 9.40 -9.12
CA SER A 157 -8.05 10.39 -10.17
C SER A 157 -9.35 10.69 -10.93
N ALA A 158 -9.35 11.65 -11.83
CA ALA A 158 -10.50 11.94 -12.67
C ALA A 158 -10.98 10.75 -13.52
N LEU A 159 -10.13 9.72 -13.72
CA LEU A 159 -10.46 8.54 -14.52
C LEU A 159 -11.28 7.48 -13.78
N ASN A 160 -11.22 7.45 -12.45
CA ASN A 160 -11.89 6.44 -11.62
C ASN A 160 -12.70 7.02 -10.45
N LYS A 161 -12.82 8.35 -10.35
CA LYS A 161 -13.54 9.03 -9.26
C LYS A 161 -15.00 8.61 -9.12
N ASP A 162 -15.63 8.16 -10.21
CA ASP A 162 -17.05 7.77 -10.24
C ASP A 162 -17.27 6.27 -9.96
N GLU A 163 -16.19 5.49 -9.81
CA GLU A 163 -16.31 4.05 -9.57
C GLU A 163 -16.75 3.72 -8.15
N VAL A 164 -17.60 2.69 -8.03
CA VAL A 164 -18.01 2.10 -6.76
C VAL A 164 -17.31 0.75 -6.59
N MET A 165 -16.32 0.71 -5.71
CA MET A 165 -15.50 -0.48 -5.47
C MET A 165 -15.92 -1.28 -4.24
N SER A 166 -16.87 -0.79 -3.44
CA SER A 166 -17.25 -1.40 -2.16
C SER A 166 -17.62 -2.88 -2.28
N ALA A 167 -18.36 -3.26 -3.33
CA ALA A 167 -18.75 -4.66 -3.56
C ALA A 167 -17.54 -5.57 -3.83
N PHE A 168 -16.58 -5.10 -4.63
CA PHE A 168 -15.32 -5.81 -4.89
C PHE A 168 -14.48 -5.93 -3.61
N ILE A 169 -14.37 -4.86 -2.84
CA ILE A 169 -13.63 -4.86 -1.59
C ILE A 169 -14.24 -5.85 -0.58
N ASP A 170 -15.57 -6.01 -0.59
CA ASP A 170 -16.27 -7.00 0.24
C ASP A 170 -15.98 -8.42 -0.20
N GLU A 171 -16.01 -8.68 -1.50
CA GLU A 171 -15.74 -9.99 -2.08
C GLU A 171 -14.37 -10.53 -1.67
N ILE A 172 -13.34 -9.66 -1.68
CA ILE A 172 -11.98 -10.03 -1.27
C ILE A 172 -11.79 -10.07 0.24
N THR A 173 -12.79 -9.68 1.03
CA THR A 173 -12.72 -9.60 2.50
C THR A 173 -11.48 -8.84 2.98
N ALA A 174 -11.21 -7.67 2.38
CA ALA A 174 -10.04 -6.88 2.75
C ALA A 174 -10.11 -6.41 4.20
N ASP A 175 -9.03 -6.57 4.95
CA ASP A 175 -8.93 -6.08 6.33
C ASP A 175 -8.84 -4.55 6.36
N ARG A 176 -8.24 -3.95 5.34
CA ARG A 176 -8.07 -2.52 5.24
C ARG A 176 -8.20 -2.04 3.80
N TRP A 177 -9.00 -1.01 3.58
CA TRP A 177 -9.07 -0.29 2.32
C TRP A 177 -8.60 1.13 2.49
N LYS A 178 -7.55 1.50 1.76
CA LYS A 178 -6.97 2.83 1.78
C LYS A 178 -7.30 3.57 0.48
N ILE A 179 -7.98 4.69 0.61
CA ILE A 179 -8.36 5.57 -0.49
C ILE A 179 -7.44 6.78 -0.44
N LEU A 180 -6.65 6.96 -1.49
CA LEU A 180 -5.66 8.02 -1.61
C LEU A 180 -6.06 8.97 -2.74
N ARG A 181 -5.91 10.28 -2.53
CA ARG A 181 -6.01 11.24 -3.62
C ARG A 181 -4.72 11.20 -4.45
N MET A 182 -4.85 11.19 -5.79
CA MET A 182 -3.69 11.28 -6.64
C MET A 182 -2.93 12.59 -6.42
N LYS A 183 -1.61 12.54 -6.58
CA LYS A 183 -0.74 13.70 -6.49
C LYS A 183 -0.50 14.28 -7.89
N PRO A 184 -0.82 15.55 -8.11
CA PRO A 184 -0.51 16.21 -9.37
C PRO A 184 1.00 16.44 -9.49
N PHE A 185 1.54 16.21 -10.67
CA PHE A 185 2.93 16.55 -10.99
C PHE A 185 3.11 16.98 -12.45
N GLN A 186 4.18 17.75 -12.67
CA GLN A 186 4.66 18.10 -14.00
C GLN A 186 6.19 18.15 -13.99
N TYR A 187 6.83 17.23 -14.74
CA TYR A 187 8.28 17.15 -14.88
C TYR A 187 8.65 17.09 -16.36
N GLY A 188 9.15 18.21 -16.91
CA GLY A 188 9.43 18.33 -18.34
C GLY A 188 8.19 18.05 -19.18
N SER A 189 8.25 17.01 -20.02
CA SER A 189 7.10 16.54 -20.83
C SER A 189 6.18 15.56 -20.13
N SER A 190 6.52 15.09 -18.93
CA SER A 190 5.71 14.16 -18.15
C SER A 190 4.78 14.92 -17.21
N SER A 191 3.49 14.69 -17.33
CA SER A 191 2.46 15.34 -16.50
C SER A 191 1.28 14.39 -16.29
N ASN A 192 0.59 14.56 -15.15
CA ASN A 192 -0.68 13.92 -14.86
C ASN A 192 -1.78 14.92 -14.50
N LEU A 193 -1.58 16.20 -14.79
CA LEU A 193 -2.52 17.27 -14.45
C LEU A 193 -3.88 17.08 -15.14
N ASP A 194 -3.91 16.46 -16.33
CA ASP A 194 -5.12 16.18 -17.10
C ASP A 194 -6.04 15.12 -16.49
N ILE A 195 -5.52 14.36 -15.50
CA ILE A 195 -6.31 13.38 -14.73
C ILE A 195 -6.44 13.77 -13.26
N GLN A 196 -6.11 15.02 -12.93
CA GLN A 196 -6.25 15.51 -11.56
C GLN A 196 -7.72 15.50 -11.12
N VAL A 197 -7.95 15.15 -9.88
CA VAL A 197 -9.23 15.19 -9.18
C VAL A 197 -9.23 16.37 -8.21
N SER A 198 -10.34 17.12 -8.10
CA SER A 198 -10.48 18.19 -7.13
C SER A 198 -10.69 17.63 -5.72
N ASP A 199 -10.66 18.49 -4.70
CA ASP A 199 -10.92 18.08 -3.32
C ASP A 199 -12.36 17.60 -3.17
N GLU A 200 -13.31 18.33 -3.74
CA GLU A 200 -14.74 18.02 -3.74
C GLU A 200 -15.01 16.68 -4.45
N GLU A 201 -14.46 16.48 -5.66
CA GLU A 201 -14.60 15.24 -6.42
C GLU A 201 -14.02 14.02 -5.66
N PHE A 202 -12.90 14.24 -4.96
CA PHE A 202 -12.30 13.21 -4.13
C PHE A 202 -13.20 12.85 -2.94
N GLU A 203 -13.74 13.85 -2.23
CA GLU A 203 -14.65 13.67 -1.09
C GLU A 203 -15.94 12.96 -1.53
N GLU A 204 -16.53 13.35 -2.66
CA GLU A 204 -17.69 12.68 -3.24
C GLU A 204 -17.42 11.20 -3.58
N CYS A 205 -16.25 10.90 -4.13
CA CYS A 205 -15.83 9.52 -4.39
C CYS A 205 -15.76 8.70 -3.09
N VAL A 206 -15.15 9.27 -2.06
CA VAL A 206 -15.01 8.63 -0.74
C VAL A 206 -16.39 8.37 -0.14
N GLU A 207 -17.29 9.36 -0.13
CA GLU A 207 -18.61 9.23 0.49
C GLU A 207 -19.48 8.21 -0.25
N ARG A 208 -19.50 8.25 -1.59
CA ARG A 208 -20.20 7.25 -2.42
C ARG A 208 -19.78 5.81 -2.09
N ASN A 209 -18.50 5.59 -1.84
CA ASN A 209 -17.99 4.26 -1.49
C ASN A 209 -18.29 3.89 -0.02
N ARG A 210 -18.41 4.88 0.89
CA ARG A 210 -18.81 4.68 2.28
C ARG A 210 -20.30 4.39 2.42
N GLU A 211 -21.17 5.13 1.74
CA GLU A 211 -22.62 4.95 1.77
C GLU A 211 -23.02 3.57 1.26
N LYS A 212 -22.49 3.16 0.12
CA LYS A 212 -22.74 1.82 -0.44
C LYS A 212 -22.26 0.70 0.47
N ASN A 213 -21.21 0.94 1.24
CA ASN A 213 -20.76 0.00 2.25
C ASN A 213 -21.75 -0.09 3.43
N LYS A 214 -22.29 1.05 3.91
CA LYS A 214 -23.29 1.09 4.99
C LYS A 214 -24.60 0.39 4.59
N GLU A 215 -25.19 0.75 3.44
CA GLU A 215 -26.42 0.13 2.93
C GLU A 215 -26.32 -1.40 2.83
N LYS A 216 -25.13 -1.89 2.48
CA LYS A 216 -24.92 -3.33 2.35
C LYS A 216 -24.79 -4.01 3.70
N MET A 217 -24.09 -3.38 4.65
CA MET A 217 -23.96 -3.90 6.01
C MET A 217 -25.32 -3.98 6.71
N GLU A 218 -26.12 -2.93 6.61
CA GLU A 218 -27.48 -2.90 7.17
C GLU A 218 -28.34 -4.05 6.60
N LYS A 219 -28.33 -4.26 5.28
CA LYS A 219 -29.03 -5.37 4.62
C LYS A 219 -28.48 -6.76 5.00
N GLN A 220 -27.22 -6.86 5.35
CA GLN A 220 -26.61 -8.12 5.78
C GLN A 220 -26.96 -8.42 7.23
N GLU A 221 -26.91 -7.41 8.11
CA GLU A 221 -27.34 -7.51 9.51
C GLU A 221 -28.83 -7.88 9.61
N GLU A 222 -29.71 -7.28 8.78
CA GLU A 222 -31.11 -7.65 8.69
C GLU A 222 -31.31 -9.12 8.29
N LYS A 223 -30.57 -9.59 7.26
CA LYS A 223 -30.67 -11.00 6.81
C LYS A 223 -30.12 -12.00 7.84
N GLU A 224 -29.08 -11.63 8.56
CA GLU A 224 -28.52 -12.47 9.63
C GLU A 224 -29.46 -12.51 10.82
N ALA A 225 -30.02 -11.38 11.23
CA ALA A 225 -31.07 -11.33 12.26
C ALA A 225 -32.31 -12.17 11.91
N GLU A 226 -32.76 -12.14 10.65
CA GLU A 226 -33.85 -13.00 10.17
C GLU A 226 -33.50 -14.50 10.23
N LYS A 227 -32.21 -14.86 9.91
CA LYS A 227 -31.74 -16.23 10.02
C LYS A 227 -31.62 -16.71 11.47
N GLU A 228 -31.15 -15.85 12.37
CA GLU A 228 -31.07 -16.15 13.81
C GLU A 228 -32.44 -16.37 14.43
N VAL A 229 -33.41 -15.54 14.08
CA VAL A 229 -34.81 -15.72 14.52
C VAL A 229 -35.36 -17.06 14.04
N ARG A 230 -35.02 -17.51 12.83
CA ARG A 230 -35.45 -18.81 12.27
C ARG A 230 -34.72 -20.01 12.86
N ALA A 231 -33.46 -19.83 13.27
CA ALA A 231 -32.59 -20.93 13.72
C ALA A 231 -32.54 -21.13 15.25
N GLY A 232 -33.07 -20.21 16.04
CA GLY A 232 -33.12 -20.31 17.52
C GLY A 232 -31.72 -20.35 18.18
N ALA A 233 -30.69 -19.95 17.49
CA ALA A 233 -29.30 -20.01 17.97
C ALA A 233 -28.66 -18.61 17.98
N LYS A 234 -28.11 -18.20 19.12
CA LYS A 234 -27.23 -17.05 19.23
C LYS A 234 -25.81 -17.45 18.76
N ALA A 235 -25.47 -17.18 17.54
CA ALA A 235 -24.10 -17.18 17.08
C ALA A 235 -23.69 -15.73 16.83
N GLY A 236 -22.98 -15.15 17.78
CA GLY A 236 -22.35 -13.84 17.58
C GLY A 236 -21.21 -13.97 16.57
N ILE A 237 -21.49 -13.77 15.30
CA ILE A 237 -20.45 -13.49 14.31
C ILE A 237 -20.17 -12.00 14.39
N GLU A 238 -19.10 -11.64 15.08
CA GLU A 238 -18.54 -10.31 15.03
C GLU A 238 -18.03 -10.09 13.59
N THR A 239 -18.87 -9.48 12.76
CA THR A 239 -18.43 -9.03 11.42
C THR A 239 -17.35 -7.98 11.66
N ALA A 240 -16.10 -8.38 11.46
CA ALA A 240 -14.96 -7.49 11.63
C ALA A 240 -15.18 -6.27 10.70
N ARG A 241 -15.43 -5.11 11.30
CA ARG A 241 -15.61 -3.85 10.56
C ARG A 241 -14.35 -3.60 9.73
N ARG A 242 -14.51 -3.56 8.41
CA ARG A 242 -13.46 -3.13 7.49
C ARG A 242 -13.02 -1.72 7.84
N GLU A 243 -11.74 -1.52 7.96
CA GLU A 243 -11.15 -0.22 8.15
C GLU A 243 -11.00 0.51 6.80
N ILE A 244 -11.73 1.63 6.64
CA ILE A 244 -11.56 2.54 5.50
C ILE A 244 -10.72 3.72 5.96
N VAL A 245 -9.52 3.84 5.40
CA VAL A 245 -8.58 4.94 5.67
C VAL A 245 -8.52 5.86 4.47
N VAL A 246 -8.74 7.15 4.70
CA VAL A 246 -8.69 8.19 3.66
C VAL A 246 -7.44 9.03 3.82
N GLU A 247 -6.67 9.19 2.74
CA GLU A 247 -5.46 10.02 2.70
C GLU A 247 -5.55 11.07 1.61
N PRO A 248 -5.93 12.30 1.94
CA PRO A 248 -5.96 13.40 0.99
C PRO A 248 -4.55 13.89 0.63
N ASP A 249 -3.58 13.76 1.54
CA ASP A 249 -2.18 14.11 1.33
C ASP A 249 -1.22 13.16 2.04
N MET A 250 0.06 13.21 1.66
CA MET A 250 1.14 12.40 2.22
C MET A 250 2.20 13.23 2.95
N LYS A 251 2.04 14.57 3.02
CA LYS A 251 3.05 15.48 3.57
C LYS A 251 3.39 15.16 5.01
N ALA A 252 4.68 15.08 5.29
CA ALA A 252 5.25 14.86 6.62
C ALA A 252 4.68 13.65 7.38
N SER A 253 4.14 12.64 6.68
CA SER A 253 3.44 11.52 7.30
C SER A 253 4.04 10.15 6.99
N TYR A 254 5.23 10.11 6.37
CA TYR A 254 5.98 8.88 6.09
C TYR A 254 7.41 8.94 6.59
N VAL A 255 7.90 7.80 7.05
CA VAL A 255 9.34 7.51 7.12
C VAL A 255 9.64 6.65 5.91
N LEU A 256 10.29 7.21 4.89
CA LEU A 256 10.49 6.59 3.60
C LEU A 256 11.97 6.60 3.21
N ILE A 257 12.50 5.43 2.89
CA ILE A 257 13.85 5.26 2.33
C ILE A 257 13.71 4.88 0.86
N ASP A 258 14.33 5.64 -0.02
CA ASP A 258 14.29 5.43 -1.46
C ASP A 258 15.23 4.30 -1.92
N SER A 259 15.21 3.98 -3.21
CA SER A 259 16.03 2.93 -3.80
C SER A 259 17.54 3.26 -3.91
N ASN A 260 17.95 4.47 -3.54
CA ASN A 260 19.36 4.80 -3.30
C ASN A 260 19.79 4.54 -1.85
N GLY A 261 18.87 4.21 -0.96
CA GLY A 261 19.09 4.07 0.47
C GLY A 261 19.03 5.38 1.24
N CYS A 262 18.41 6.42 0.67
CA CYS A 262 18.28 7.73 1.30
C CYS A 262 16.94 7.89 2.01
N LEU A 263 16.96 8.35 3.27
CA LEU A 263 15.77 8.80 3.98
C LEU A 263 15.31 10.12 3.38
N LEU A 264 14.03 10.17 2.99
CA LEU A 264 13.43 11.30 2.28
C LEU A 264 12.49 12.10 3.19
N ASP A 265 12.62 13.43 3.14
CA ASP A 265 11.67 14.38 3.72
C ASP A 265 10.73 14.90 2.63
N ASN A 266 9.43 14.68 2.79
CA ASN A 266 8.38 15.10 1.86
C ASN A 266 7.47 16.20 2.43
N ALA A 267 7.90 16.90 3.47
CA ALA A 267 7.09 17.92 4.14
C ALA A 267 6.83 19.15 3.27
N VAL A 268 7.79 19.54 2.44
CA VAL A 268 7.66 20.70 1.53
C VAL A 268 6.93 20.30 0.25
N ASP A 269 7.40 19.26 -0.41
CA ASP A 269 6.82 18.76 -1.66
C ASP A 269 6.80 17.22 -1.64
N GLU A 270 5.61 16.66 -1.81
CA GLU A 270 5.40 15.21 -1.80
C GLU A 270 5.99 14.51 -3.02
N MET A 271 6.12 15.23 -4.15
CA MET A 271 6.58 14.68 -5.42
C MET A 271 8.08 14.87 -5.64
N THR A 272 8.68 15.85 -4.95
CA THR A 272 10.12 16.13 -4.98
C THR A 272 10.71 16.12 -3.57
N PRO A 273 10.64 14.98 -2.86
CA PRO A 273 11.16 14.90 -1.49
C PRO A 273 12.67 15.10 -1.48
N VAL A 274 13.19 15.65 -0.39
CA VAL A 274 14.61 15.94 -0.21
C VAL A 274 15.26 14.82 0.59
N ALA A 275 16.41 14.33 0.14
CA ALA A 275 17.20 13.37 0.90
C ALA A 275 17.82 14.05 2.13
N VAL A 276 17.51 13.54 3.32
CA VAL A 276 18.00 14.06 4.60
C VAL A 276 19.05 13.16 5.26
N CYS A 277 19.21 11.93 4.78
CA CYS A 277 20.19 10.98 5.29
C CYS A 277 20.49 9.91 4.24
N ASP A 278 21.78 9.64 3.96
CA ASP A 278 22.24 8.44 3.25
C ASP A 278 22.41 7.31 4.29
N CYS A 279 21.44 6.42 4.38
CA CYS A 279 21.41 5.37 5.40
C CYS A 279 22.52 4.30 5.25
N LEU A 280 23.29 4.32 4.17
CA LEU A 280 24.48 3.49 4.01
C LEU A 280 25.74 4.15 4.59
N LYS A 281 25.72 5.47 4.83
CA LYS A 281 26.90 6.24 5.25
C LYS A 281 26.71 6.96 6.58
N GLU A 282 25.48 7.29 6.92
CA GLU A 282 25.13 8.08 8.10
C GLU A 282 24.23 7.28 9.07
N ALA A 283 24.27 7.62 10.36
CA ALA A 283 23.39 6.99 11.34
C ALA A 283 21.92 7.39 11.08
N PHE A 284 21.02 6.43 10.99
CA PHE A 284 19.59 6.66 10.77
C PHE A 284 18.96 7.57 11.84
N ALA A 285 19.43 7.47 13.10
CA ALA A 285 18.99 8.35 14.18
C ALA A 285 19.24 9.84 13.89
N GLU A 286 20.34 10.19 13.20
CA GLU A 286 20.62 11.57 12.77
C GLU A 286 19.65 12.00 11.67
N GLY A 287 19.37 11.09 10.72
CA GLY A 287 18.37 11.32 9.68
C GLY A 287 16.98 11.60 10.27
N LEU A 288 16.55 10.81 11.27
CA LEU A 288 15.27 11.03 11.95
C LEU A 288 15.18 12.38 12.67
N ARG A 289 16.30 12.93 13.16
CA ARG A 289 16.31 14.27 13.77
C ARG A 289 16.15 15.39 12.75
N ARG A 290 16.59 15.15 11.52
CA ARG A 290 16.46 16.09 10.38
C ARG A 290 15.12 15.95 9.65
N LEU A 291 14.44 14.82 9.81
CA LEU A 291 13.17 14.53 9.15
C LEU A 291 12.04 15.39 9.76
N THR A 292 11.31 16.10 8.93
CA THR A 292 10.07 16.77 9.31
C THR A 292 8.95 15.73 9.32
N LEU A 293 8.47 15.37 10.52
CA LEU A 293 7.41 14.38 10.69
C LEU A 293 6.27 14.93 11.53
N ASP A 294 5.10 15.09 10.92
CA ASP A 294 3.84 15.34 11.62
C ASP A 294 3.40 14.03 12.31
N ARG A 295 3.53 14.02 13.62
CA ARG A 295 3.29 12.83 14.43
C ARG A 295 1.83 12.39 14.43
N GLU A 296 0.90 13.31 14.45
CA GLU A 296 -0.54 13.01 14.46
C GLU A 296 -0.94 12.36 13.13
N LYS A 297 -0.53 12.94 12.00
CA LYS A 297 -0.73 12.36 10.67
C LYS A 297 -0.05 11.00 10.54
N TYR A 298 1.19 10.87 11.03
CA TYR A 298 1.93 9.62 10.99
C TYR A 298 1.23 8.51 11.78
N GLU A 299 0.79 8.79 13.01
CA GLU A 299 0.10 7.82 13.86
C GLU A 299 -1.28 7.46 13.29
N ALA A 300 -2.06 8.44 12.83
CA ALA A 300 -3.35 8.22 12.19
C ALA A 300 -3.28 7.34 10.94
N ARG A 301 -2.14 7.35 10.23
CA ARG A 301 -1.91 6.53 9.04
C ARG A 301 -1.81 5.04 9.34
N TYR A 302 -1.31 4.67 10.53
CA TYR A 302 -0.93 3.29 10.86
C TYR A 302 -1.76 2.66 11.97
N ASN A 303 -2.65 3.43 12.59
CA ASN A 303 -3.56 2.98 13.67
C ASN A 303 -4.93 2.57 13.15
#